data_d44003e9cb7acbbe8c7924ef4cf49f75
#
_entry.id   d44003e9cb7acbbe8c7924ef4cf49f75
#
_cell.length_a   1.000
_cell.length_b   1.000
_cell.length_c   1.000
_cell.angle_alpha   90.00
_cell.angle_beta   90.00
_cell.angle_gamma   90.00
#
_symmetry.space_group_name_H-M   'P 1'
#
loop_
_entity.id
_entity.type
_entity.pdbx_description
1 polymer ?
#
loop_
_entity_poly.entity_id
_entity_poly.type
_entity_poly.pdbx_seq_one_letter_code
_entity_poly.pdbx_strand_id
1 'polypeptide(L)'
;MKKIFSVLIIILIIGAWGTLFYRSNTLPQEYSNALAKAKTAYEEGYYLEAQKLLTEAQSLQGASSSYESDALQRDIYLGLNKKNQYESSLQKMIRQYPEMEENYELLVKLYDENQDYKGLSGCLEDYVTLWPKNQVIRQIDEAYSKLYQYRETGYYDVKYISSSLIDVQMMEFELGNGDVPEVRRELLNAEGFTVFDAGTQAISVSEDGNSYFICDQEGKWTLVDSSLNLIARNDEVSFEDIGRLGTNGVAMAVLNGEKHYINERMSVNDRVWEDCCDFSEGIAAVKKNGHWALVRAGEVTSVEEFPYLDVAINDEGYCIKNGLAVVKDESGYYVLNVESGKPSFENRFEELKALNSGQPIAYRKGQKWGFAYTNGEIMTEAMYEDARSYVNGYAAVKQNGLWGIVDKNNLMVVEPQFQDMIDVLDSGYVYVRNQEGYWDQIILERLKNRK
;
A
#
# COMPACT_ATOMS: atom_id res chain seq x y z
N MET A 1 -38.33 16.62 73.10
CA MET A 1 -38.17 16.56 71.63
C MET A 1 -36.70 16.53 71.19
N LYS A 2 -35.77 17.36 71.68
CA LYS A 2 -34.35 17.33 71.25
C LYS A 2 -33.61 15.99 71.48
N LYS A 3 -33.86 15.30 72.60
CA LYS A 3 -33.18 13.99 72.90
C LYS A 3 -33.65 12.87 71.97
N ILE A 4 -34.91 12.85 71.52
CA ILE A 4 -35.45 11.80 70.67
C ILE A 4 -34.90 12.01 69.25
N PHE A 5 -34.72 13.25 68.80
CA PHE A 5 -34.13 13.54 67.53
C PHE A 5 -32.66 13.16 67.42
N SER A 6 -31.88 13.37 68.47
CA SER A 6 -30.47 12.94 68.54
C SER A 6 -30.29 11.42 68.47
N VAL A 7 -31.19 10.65 69.15
CA VAL A 7 -31.15 9.18 69.07
C VAL A 7 -31.52 8.65 67.69
N LEU A 8 -32.49 9.26 67.03
CA LEU A 8 -32.86 8.91 65.62
C LEU A 8 -31.72 9.16 64.61
N ILE A 9 -31.01 10.26 64.80
CA ILE A 9 -29.84 10.59 63.94
C ILE A 9 -28.70 9.58 64.17
N ILE A 10 -28.44 9.18 65.43
CA ILE A 10 -27.40 8.19 65.71
C ILE A 10 -27.76 6.82 65.14
N ILE A 11 -29.02 6.40 65.19
CA ILE A 11 -29.48 5.14 64.57
C ILE A 11 -29.36 5.17 63.05
N LEU A 12 -29.66 6.29 62.45
CA LEU A 12 -29.48 6.48 60.97
C LEU A 12 -28.00 6.45 60.56
N ILE A 13 -27.13 7.06 61.39
CA ILE A 13 -25.67 7.06 61.12
C ILE A 13 -25.12 5.63 61.28
N ILE A 14 -25.49 4.92 62.38
CA ILE A 14 -25.06 3.53 62.60
C ILE A 14 -25.60 2.59 61.51
N GLY A 15 -26.83 2.81 61.04
CA GLY A 15 -27.41 2.07 59.92
C GLY A 15 -26.66 2.34 58.60
N ALA A 16 -26.32 3.59 58.34
CA ALA A 16 -25.54 3.98 57.18
C ALA A 16 -24.09 3.42 57.22
N TRP A 17 -23.44 3.47 58.40
CA TRP A 17 -22.12 2.87 58.60
C TRP A 17 -22.18 1.34 58.52
N GLY A 18 -23.22 0.72 59.06
CA GLY A 18 -23.42 -0.74 58.98
C GLY A 18 -23.62 -1.21 57.54
N THR A 19 -24.39 -0.46 56.73
CA THR A 19 -24.57 -0.76 55.30
C THR A 19 -23.30 -0.50 54.47
N LEU A 20 -22.54 0.56 54.78
CA LEU A 20 -21.23 0.82 54.16
C LEU A 20 -20.20 -0.25 54.52
N PHE A 21 -20.14 -0.66 55.77
CA PHE A 21 -19.24 -1.73 56.26
C PHE A 21 -19.62 -3.09 55.65
N TYR A 22 -20.90 -3.41 55.56
CA TYR A 22 -21.40 -4.61 54.91
C TYR A 22 -21.02 -4.58 53.40
N ARG A 23 -21.26 -3.47 52.73
CA ARG A 23 -20.88 -3.30 51.31
C ARG A 23 -19.37 -3.43 51.06
N SER A 24 -18.52 -2.92 51.95
CA SER A 24 -17.07 -2.97 51.74
C SER A 24 -16.44 -4.33 52.02
N ASN A 25 -17.03 -5.17 52.91
CA ASN A 25 -16.44 -6.44 53.33
C ASN A 25 -17.17 -7.69 52.82
N THR A 26 -18.47 -7.64 52.54
CA THR A 26 -19.23 -8.83 52.11
C THR A 26 -19.49 -8.88 50.61
N LEU A 27 -19.72 -7.74 49.93
CA LEU A 27 -19.94 -7.73 48.48
C LEU A 27 -18.74 -8.24 47.70
N PRO A 28 -17.49 -7.89 48.01
CA PRO A 28 -16.33 -8.48 47.33
C PRO A 28 -16.25 -10.00 47.48
N GLN A 29 -16.61 -10.53 48.64
CA GLN A 29 -16.60 -11.97 48.91
C GLN A 29 -17.75 -12.70 48.18
N GLU A 30 -18.94 -12.11 48.16
CA GLU A 30 -20.09 -12.65 47.43
C GLU A 30 -19.84 -12.68 45.92
N TYR A 31 -19.25 -11.60 45.38
CA TYR A 31 -18.85 -11.53 43.97
C TYR A 31 -17.81 -12.61 43.63
N SER A 32 -16.74 -12.72 44.44
CA SER A 32 -15.67 -13.71 44.22
C SER A 32 -16.22 -15.14 44.25
N ASN A 33 -17.14 -15.45 45.18
CA ASN A 33 -17.78 -16.77 45.25
C ASN A 33 -18.70 -17.04 44.04
N ALA A 34 -19.42 -16.03 43.55
CA ALA A 34 -20.28 -16.16 42.40
C ALA A 34 -19.46 -16.32 41.11
N LEU A 35 -18.37 -15.56 40.96
CA LEU A 35 -17.43 -15.69 39.82
C LEU A 35 -16.77 -17.08 39.82
N ALA A 36 -16.35 -17.60 40.97
CA ALA A 36 -15.78 -18.94 41.08
C ALA A 36 -16.77 -20.03 40.64
N LYS A 37 -18.07 -19.91 41.01
CA LYS A 37 -19.11 -20.84 40.56
C LYS A 37 -19.30 -20.77 39.03
N ALA A 38 -19.30 -19.58 38.46
CA ALA A 38 -19.40 -19.40 37.00
C ALA A 38 -18.20 -20.04 36.28
N LYS A 39 -16.99 -19.89 36.84
CA LYS A 39 -15.77 -20.49 36.30
C LYS A 39 -15.82 -22.03 36.38
N THR A 40 -16.24 -22.60 37.53
CA THR A 40 -16.42 -24.05 37.64
C THR A 40 -17.42 -24.59 36.62
N ALA A 41 -18.58 -23.94 36.45
CA ALA A 41 -19.56 -24.36 35.45
C ALA A 41 -18.98 -24.28 34.01
N TYR A 42 -18.14 -23.29 33.71
CA TYR A 42 -17.44 -23.20 32.45
C TYR A 42 -16.44 -24.35 32.24
N GLU A 43 -15.61 -24.65 33.25
CA GLU A 43 -14.62 -25.73 33.25
C GLU A 43 -15.27 -27.12 33.09
N GLU A 44 -16.48 -27.29 33.61
CA GLU A 44 -17.29 -28.50 33.46
C GLU A 44 -18.02 -28.56 32.09
N GLY A 45 -17.95 -27.52 31.24
CA GLY A 45 -18.60 -27.45 29.93
C GLY A 45 -20.05 -26.98 29.93
N TYR A 46 -20.58 -26.54 31.09
CA TYR A 46 -21.96 -26.03 31.21
C TYR A 46 -22.01 -24.52 30.84
N TYR A 47 -21.73 -24.18 29.60
CA TYR A 47 -21.54 -22.78 29.16
C TYR A 47 -22.77 -21.89 29.34
N LEU A 48 -23.99 -22.40 29.19
CA LEU A 48 -25.22 -21.63 29.44
C LEU A 48 -25.40 -21.30 30.93
N GLU A 49 -25.11 -22.27 31.81
CA GLU A 49 -25.16 -22.05 33.27
C GLU A 49 -24.05 -21.11 33.70
N ALA A 50 -22.83 -21.27 33.14
CA ALA A 50 -21.71 -20.37 33.39
C ALA A 50 -22.06 -18.93 32.99
N GLN A 51 -22.72 -18.70 31.85
CA GLN A 51 -23.17 -17.39 31.42
C GLN A 51 -24.18 -16.77 32.39
N LYS A 52 -25.13 -17.56 32.87
CA LYS A 52 -26.13 -17.11 33.84
C LYS A 52 -25.46 -16.71 35.16
N LEU A 53 -24.62 -17.60 35.73
CA LEU A 53 -23.89 -17.35 36.98
C LEU A 53 -22.95 -16.15 36.89
N LEU A 54 -22.29 -15.94 35.71
CA LEU A 54 -21.45 -14.77 35.48
C LEU A 54 -22.27 -13.48 35.44
N THR A 55 -23.46 -13.51 34.81
CA THR A 55 -24.37 -12.36 34.80
C THR A 55 -24.86 -12.01 36.22
N GLU A 56 -25.16 -13.01 37.01
CA GLU A 56 -25.51 -12.82 38.43
C GLU A 56 -24.34 -12.20 39.21
N ALA A 57 -23.12 -12.72 39.06
CA ALA A 57 -21.92 -12.19 39.70
C ALA A 57 -21.68 -10.71 39.28
N GLN A 58 -21.76 -10.39 38.01
CA GLN A 58 -21.58 -9.02 37.52
C GLN A 58 -22.64 -8.04 38.06
N SER A 59 -23.85 -8.52 38.34
CA SER A 59 -24.90 -7.70 38.95
C SER A 59 -24.60 -7.34 40.41
N LEU A 60 -23.85 -8.19 41.13
CA LEU A 60 -23.46 -7.96 42.55
C LEU A 60 -22.35 -6.92 42.66
N GLN A 61 -21.40 -6.90 41.74
CA GLN A 61 -20.27 -5.97 41.80
C GLN A 61 -20.60 -4.56 41.27
N GLY A 62 -21.71 -4.39 40.57
CA GLY A 62 -22.02 -3.16 39.89
C GLY A 62 -21.26 -3.03 38.55
N ALA A 63 -20.99 -1.80 38.08
CA ALA A 63 -20.45 -1.56 36.75
C ALA A 63 -18.94 -1.80 36.61
N SER A 64 -18.19 -2.25 37.60
CA SER A 64 -16.75 -2.47 37.49
C SER A 64 -16.45 -3.89 36.97
N SER A 65 -16.03 -4.02 35.72
CA SER A 65 -15.52 -5.29 35.17
C SER A 65 -14.05 -5.50 35.57
N SER A 66 -13.69 -6.76 35.84
CA SER A 66 -12.30 -7.17 36.03
C SER A 66 -11.84 -7.96 34.79
N TYR A 67 -10.52 -7.98 34.53
CA TYR A 67 -9.97 -8.80 33.43
C TYR A 67 -10.46 -10.26 33.49
N GLU A 68 -10.44 -10.85 34.70
CA GLU A 68 -10.87 -12.25 34.88
C GLU A 68 -12.35 -12.47 34.53
N SER A 69 -13.23 -11.54 34.89
CA SER A 69 -14.66 -11.60 34.55
C SER A 69 -14.89 -11.42 33.04
N ASP A 70 -14.18 -10.47 32.43
CA ASP A 70 -14.28 -10.24 30.95
C ASP A 70 -13.69 -11.41 30.16
N ALA A 71 -12.58 -12.01 30.63
CA ALA A 71 -11.98 -13.19 30.01
C ALA A 71 -12.91 -14.41 30.10
N LEU A 72 -13.52 -14.65 31.25
CA LEU A 72 -14.51 -15.73 31.41
C LEU A 72 -15.73 -15.50 30.50
N GLN A 73 -16.22 -14.27 30.38
CA GLN A 73 -17.31 -13.95 29.43
C GLN A 73 -16.92 -14.22 27.96
N ARG A 74 -15.70 -13.83 27.57
CA ARG A 74 -15.10 -14.11 26.27
C ARG A 74 -15.10 -15.63 25.98
N ASP A 75 -14.59 -16.41 26.93
CA ASP A 75 -14.42 -17.85 26.77
C ASP A 75 -15.77 -18.58 26.75
N ILE A 76 -16.77 -18.11 27.57
CA ILE A 76 -18.13 -18.58 27.46
C ILE A 76 -18.75 -18.35 26.09
N TYR A 77 -18.50 -17.20 25.46
CA TYR A 77 -18.99 -16.96 24.10
C TYR A 77 -18.37 -17.93 23.09
N LEU A 78 -17.10 -18.26 23.24
CA LEU A 78 -16.44 -19.27 22.43
C LEU A 78 -17.07 -20.65 22.64
N GLY A 79 -17.26 -21.08 23.89
CA GLY A 79 -17.88 -22.36 24.21
C GLY A 79 -19.33 -22.49 23.71
N LEU A 80 -20.05 -21.38 23.65
CA LEU A 80 -21.43 -21.30 23.09
C LEU A 80 -21.46 -21.15 21.56
N ASN A 81 -20.30 -21.14 20.88
CA ASN A 81 -20.15 -20.88 19.46
C ASN A 81 -20.78 -19.55 18.99
N LYS A 82 -20.73 -18.53 19.86
CA LYS A 82 -21.23 -17.17 19.60
C LYS A 82 -20.11 -16.30 19.00
N LYS A 83 -19.72 -16.60 17.76
CA LYS A 83 -18.53 -16.01 17.10
C LYS A 83 -18.50 -14.48 17.14
N ASN A 84 -19.62 -13.82 16.80
CA ASN A 84 -19.68 -12.34 16.78
C ASN A 84 -19.49 -11.72 18.18
N GLN A 85 -20.05 -12.34 19.21
CA GLN A 85 -19.87 -11.89 20.59
C GLN A 85 -18.45 -12.16 21.09
N TYR A 86 -17.85 -13.29 20.73
CA TYR A 86 -16.46 -13.62 21.01
C TYR A 86 -15.51 -12.60 20.41
N GLU A 87 -15.64 -12.30 19.11
CA GLU A 87 -14.86 -11.27 18.43
C GLU A 87 -15.02 -9.88 19.08
N SER A 88 -16.27 -9.44 19.27
CA SER A 88 -16.57 -8.15 19.91
C SER A 88 -15.98 -8.06 21.32
N SER A 89 -15.97 -9.19 22.05
CA SER A 89 -15.37 -9.27 23.38
C SER A 89 -13.86 -9.12 23.32
N LEU A 90 -13.17 -9.80 22.38
CA LEU A 90 -11.73 -9.67 22.17
C LEU A 90 -11.35 -8.22 21.80
N GLN A 91 -12.06 -7.60 20.87
CA GLN A 91 -11.82 -6.21 20.48
C GLN A 91 -12.05 -5.23 21.64
N LYS A 92 -13.06 -5.47 22.50
CA LYS A 92 -13.29 -4.70 23.73
C LYS A 92 -12.12 -4.87 24.69
N MET A 93 -11.68 -6.12 24.94
CA MET A 93 -10.60 -6.44 25.87
C MET A 93 -9.26 -5.85 25.43
N ILE A 94 -8.95 -5.87 24.14
CA ILE A 94 -7.75 -5.21 23.58
C ILE A 94 -7.75 -3.71 23.89
N ARG A 95 -8.90 -3.04 23.75
CA ARG A 95 -9.01 -1.60 24.09
C ARG A 95 -8.93 -1.33 25.60
N GLN A 96 -9.44 -2.23 26.42
CA GLN A 96 -9.55 -2.05 27.87
C GLN A 96 -8.30 -2.52 28.61
N TYR A 97 -7.61 -3.52 28.07
CA TYR A 97 -6.43 -4.18 28.66
C TYR A 97 -5.35 -4.33 27.54
N PRO A 98 -4.80 -3.22 27.03
CA PRO A 98 -3.88 -3.24 25.90
C PRO A 98 -2.53 -3.95 26.19
N GLU A 99 -2.20 -4.17 27.45
CA GLU A 99 -1.01 -4.91 27.90
C GLU A 99 -1.16 -6.43 27.86
N MET A 100 -2.37 -6.94 27.59
CA MET A 100 -2.65 -8.38 27.61
C MET A 100 -2.51 -9.00 26.21
N GLU A 101 -1.31 -9.48 25.91
CA GLU A 101 -0.91 -10.09 24.64
C GLU A 101 -1.84 -11.21 24.15
N GLU A 102 -2.37 -12.02 25.08
CA GLU A 102 -3.28 -13.13 24.79
C GLU A 102 -4.49 -12.72 23.93
N ASN A 103 -5.08 -11.54 24.18
CA ASN A 103 -6.27 -11.11 23.45
C ASN A 103 -5.98 -10.80 21.98
N TYR A 104 -4.79 -10.28 21.68
CA TYR A 104 -4.32 -10.03 20.33
C TYR A 104 -4.10 -11.34 19.59
N GLU A 105 -3.43 -12.30 20.22
CA GLU A 105 -3.20 -13.63 19.67
C GLU A 105 -4.51 -14.35 19.36
N LEU A 106 -5.47 -14.33 20.28
CA LEU A 106 -6.78 -14.97 20.10
C LEU A 106 -7.57 -14.32 18.96
N LEU A 107 -7.51 -13.00 18.80
CA LEU A 107 -8.21 -12.30 17.72
C LEU A 107 -7.61 -12.65 16.34
N VAL A 108 -6.28 -12.68 16.24
CA VAL A 108 -5.59 -13.05 15.01
C VAL A 108 -5.89 -14.51 14.64
N LYS A 109 -5.87 -15.45 15.60
CA LYS A 109 -6.28 -16.84 15.37
C LYS A 109 -7.72 -16.95 14.88
N LEU A 110 -8.64 -16.18 15.48
CA LEU A 110 -10.05 -16.18 15.05
C LEU A 110 -10.20 -15.76 13.59
N TYR A 111 -9.49 -14.70 13.17
CA TYR A 111 -9.50 -14.25 11.78
C TYR A 111 -8.87 -15.26 10.83
N ASP A 112 -7.73 -15.86 11.21
CA ASP A 112 -7.04 -16.87 10.41
C ASP A 112 -7.90 -18.12 10.21
N GLU A 113 -8.46 -18.69 11.28
CA GLU A 113 -9.35 -19.86 11.23
C GLU A 113 -10.62 -19.64 10.39
N ASN A 114 -11.12 -18.41 10.36
CA ASN A 114 -12.29 -18.06 9.55
C ASN A 114 -11.91 -17.55 8.14
N GLN A 115 -10.62 -17.48 7.78
CA GLN A 115 -10.12 -16.88 6.54
C GLN A 115 -10.64 -15.44 6.33
N ASP A 116 -10.79 -14.71 7.44
CA ASP A 116 -11.17 -13.30 7.41
C ASP A 116 -9.95 -12.44 7.11
N TYR A 117 -9.58 -12.41 5.84
CA TYR A 117 -8.41 -11.65 5.36
C TYR A 117 -8.55 -10.15 5.56
N LYS A 118 -9.79 -9.64 5.61
CA LYS A 118 -10.05 -8.24 5.93
C LYS A 118 -9.75 -7.93 7.40
N GLY A 119 -10.17 -8.81 8.30
CA GLY A 119 -9.84 -8.72 9.72
C GLY A 119 -8.32 -8.78 9.95
N LEU A 120 -7.63 -9.75 9.32
CA LEU A 120 -6.18 -9.88 9.37
C LEU A 120 -5.47 -8.62 8.84
N SER A 121 -5.86 -8.12 7.67
CA SER A 121 -5.28 -6.91 7.08
C SER A 121 -5.44 -5.68 7.96
N GLY A 122 -6.53 -5.60 8.73
CA GLY A 122 -6.83 -4.48 9.62
C GLY A 122 -6.03 -4.46 10.93
N CYS A 123 -5.34 -5.55 11.30
CA CYS A 123 -4.71 -5.63 12.62
C CYS A 123 -3.29 -6.21 12.65
N LEU A 124 -2.91 -7.09 11.71
CA LEU A 124 -1.65 -7.85 11.81
C LEU A 124 -0.41 -6.97 11.85
N GLU A 125 -0.34 -5.92 11.05
CA GLU A 125 0.85 -5.05 10.99
C GLU A 125 1.11 -4.35 12.33
N ASP A 126 0.04 -3.83 12.93
CA ASP A 126 0.11 -3.19 14.26
C ASP A 126 0.46 -4.23 15.35
N TYR A 127 -0.13 -5.42 15.27
CA TYR A 127 0.06 -6.45 16.30
C TYR A 127 1.46 -7.10 16.23
N VAL A 128 2.02 -7.31 15.05
CA VAL A 128 3.43 -7.73 14.90
C VAL A 128 4.39 -6.68 15.47
N THR A 129 4.09 -5.40 15.25
CA THR A 129 4.89 -4.30 15.78
C THR A 129 4.79 -4.21 17.30
N LEU A 130 3.59 -4.38 17.87
CA LEU A 130 3.33 -4.32 19.30
C LEU A 130 3.89 -5.54 20.04
N TRP A 131 3.77 -6.73 19.43
CA TRP A 131 4.16 -8.02 20.01
C TRP A 131 5.19 -8.77 19.15
N PRO A 132 6.39 -8.21 18.92
CA PRO A 132 7.37 -8.74 17.95
C PRO A 132 7.95 -10.11 18.35
N LYS A 133 7.74 -10.56 19.57
CA LYS A 133 8.19 -11.88 20.07
C LYS A 133 7.08 -12.93 20.07
N ASN A 134 5.83 -12.55 19.79
CA ASN A 134 4.72 -13.51 19.72
C ASN A 134 4.87 -14.36 18.45
N GLN A 135 5.15 -15.65 18.65
CA GLN A 135 5.39 -16.57 17.54
C GLN A 135 4.13 -16.86 16.73
N VAL A 136 2.96 -16.90 17.37
CA VAL A 136 1.68 -17.19 16.69
C VAL A 136 1.31 -16.05 15.76
N ILE A 137 1.32 -14.79 16.25
CA ILE A 137 1.01 -13.61 15.46
C ILE A 137 1.98 -13.53 14.27
N ARG A 138 3.27 -13.76 14.47
CA ARG A 138 4.28 -13.75 13.41
C ARG A 138 4.09 -14.87 12.39
N GLN A 139 3.76 -16.08 12.81
CA GLN A 139 3.52 -17.19 11.88
C GLN A 139 2.30 -16.92 11.00
N ILE A 140 1.22 -16.39 11.56
CA ILE A 140 0.03 -16.01 10.80
C ILE A 140 0.34 -14.84 9.86
N ASP A 141 1.09 -13.83 10.30
CA ASP A 141 1.53 -12.72 9.46
C ASP A 141 2.39 -13.19 8.27
N GLU A 142 3.35 -14.08 8.53
CA GLU A 142 4.18 -14.67 7.47
C GLU A 142 3.36 -15.52 6.49
N ALA A 143 2.43 -16.33 6.98
CA ALA A 143 1.54 -17.12 6.12
C ALA A 143 0.64 -16.24 5.26
N TYR A 144 0.01 -15.22 5.88
CA TYR A 144 -0.88 -14.28 5.20
C TYR A 144 -0.12 -13.43 4.17
N SER A 145 1.13 -13.03 4.45
CA SER A 145 1.94 -12.24 3.53
C SER A 145 2.25 -12.96 2.21
N LYS A 146 2.25 -14.30 2.23
CA LYS A 146 2.51 -15.15 1.06
C LYS A 146 1.25 -15.52 0.27
N LEU A 147 0.07 -15.10 0.71
CA LEU A 147 -1.17 -15.40 0.00
C LEU A 147 -1.35 -14.48 -1.20
N TYR A 148 -1.47 -15.08 -2.36
CA TYR A 148 -1.84 -14.38 -3.60
C TYR A 148 -2.77 -15.26 -4.45
N GLN A 149 -3.56 -14.61 -5.30
CA GLN A 149 -4.34 -15.27 -6.34
C GLN A 149 -3.62 -15.11 -7.68
N TYR A 150 -3.65 -16.12 -8.52
CA TYR A 150 -3.19 -16.05 -9.91
C TYR A 150 -4.42 -16.04 -10.82
N ARG A 151 -4.41 -15.15 -11.82
CA ARG A 151 -5.46 -15.04 -12.84
C ARG A 151 -4.82 -15.00 -14.22
N GLU A 152 -5.16 -15.97 -15.05
CA GLU A 152 -4.80 -15.96 -16.46
C GLU A 152 -5.61 -14.86 -17.16
N THR A 153 -4.94 -13.87 -17.73
CA THR A 153 -5.54 -12.79 -18.50
C THR A 153 -5.13 -12.85 -19.97
N GLY A 154 -3.96 -13.40 -20.26
CA GLY A 154 -3.46 -13.62 -21.60
C GLY A 154 -3.24 -12.33 -22.39
N TYR A 155 -2.95 -11.20 -21.73
CA TYR A 155 -2.64 -9.96 -22.41
C TYR A 155 -1.36 -10.10 -23.23
N TYR A 156 -1.37 -9.50 -24.42
CA TYR A 156 -0.23 -9.49 -25.34
C TYR A 156 0.88 -8.56 -24.84
N ASP A 157 0.48 -7.38 -24.35
CA ASP A 157 1.39 -6.40 -23.76
C ASP A 157 0.72 -5.67 -22.61
N VAL A 158 1.54 -5.19 -21.66
CA VAL A 158 1.12 -4.43 -20.49
C VAL A 158 2.09 -3.29 -20.27
N LYS A 159 1.57 -2.06 -20.26
CA LYS A 159 2.35 -0.87 -19.93
C LYS A 159 1.87 -0.27 -18.62
N TYR A 160 2.79 -0.14 -17.67
CA TYR A 160 2.57 0.57 -16.42
C TYR A 160 2.40 2.07 -16.71
N ILE A 161 1.28 2.64 -16.31
CA ILE A 161 0.99 4.07 -16.45
C ILE A 161 1.15 4.78 -15.11
N SER A 162 0.59 4.21 -14.03
CA SER A 162 0.71 4.69 -12.66
C SER A 162 0.34 3.58 -11.69
N SER A 163 0.51 3.80 -10.38
CA SER A 163 0.08 2.85 -9.34
C SER A 163 -1.42 2.50 -9.37
N SER A 164 -2.22 3.26 -10.12
CA SER A 164 -3.67 3.09 -10.24
C SER A 164 -4.16 2.79 -11.66
N LEU A 165 -3.30 2.81 -12.67
CA LEU A 165 -3.69 2.68 -14.08
C LEU A 165 -2.70 1.83 -14.88
N ILE A 166 -3.24 0.95 -15.72
CA ILE A 166 -2.49 0.04 -16.60
C ILE A 166 -3.09 0.11 -18.00
N ASP A 167 -2.23 0.25 -19.01
CA ASP A 167 -2.58 0.08 -20.41
C ASP A 167 -2.29 -1.37 -20.82
N VAL A 168 -3.30 -2.09 -21.27
CA VAL A 168 -3.19 -3.49 -21.70
C VAL A 168 -3.55 -3.65 -23.16
N GLN A 169 -2.87 -4.57 -23.85
CA GLN A 169 -3.14 -4.94 -25.22
C GLN A 169 -3.60 -6.40 -25.28
N MET A 170 -4.71 -6.62 -25.97
CA MET A 170 -5.27 -7.95 -26.23
C MET A 170 -5.24 -8.24 -27.73
N MET A 171 -5.04 -9.52 -28.11
CA MET A 171 -5.26 -9.96 -29.47
C MET A 171 -6.70 -10.46 -29.62
N GLU A 172 -7.48 -9.80 -30.45
CA GLU A 172 -8.79 -10.29 -30.87
C GLU A 172 -8.64 -11.10 -32.16
N PHE A 173 -9.06 -12.38 -32.11
CA PHE A 173 -9.18 -13.22 -33.28
C PHE A 173 -10.64 -13.21 -33.73
N GLU A 174 -11.00 -12.53 -34.79
CA GLU A 174 -12.30 -12.71 -35.42
C GLU A 174 -12.35 -14.11 -36.07
N LEU A 175 -13.27 -14.96 -35.56
CA LEU A 175 -13.54 -16.27 -36.14
C LEU A 175 -14.22 -16.09 -37.50
N GLY A 176 -13.46 -16.12 -38.61
CA GLY A 176 -14.09 -16.31 -39.93
C GLY A 176 -13.42 -15.77 -41.17
N ASN A 177 -12.51 -14.83 -41.12
CA ASN A 177 -12.04 -14.17 -42.34
C ASN A 177 -10.55 -14.34 -42.70
N GLY A 178 -9.74 -15.05 -41.91
CA GLY A 178 -8.32 -15.23 -42.18
C GLY A 178 -7.49 -13.94 -42.08
N ASP A 179 -8.03 -12.93 -41.41
CA ASP A 179 -7.43 -11.61 -41.27
C ASP A 179 -6.44 -11.58 -40.12
N VAL A 180 -5.52 -10.62 -40.19
CA VAL A 180 -4.52 -10.34 -39.15
C VAL A 180 -5.25 -10.03 -37.85
N PRO A 181 -4.84 -10.63 -36.72
CA PRO A 181 -5.46 -10.34 -35.44
C PRO A 181 -5.42 -8.84 -35.15
N GLU A 182 -6.56 -8.27 -34.80
CA GLU A 182 -6.61 -6.88 -34.34
C GLU A 182 -6.08 -6.80 -32.90
N VAL A 183 -5.24 -5.81 -32.66
CA VAL A 183 -4.76 -5.49 -31.31
C VAL A 183 -5.73 -4.48 -30.71
N ARG A 184 -6.48 -4.92 -29.71
CA ARG A 184 -7.34 -4.05 -28.90
C ARG A 184 -6.56 -3.57 -27.67
N ARG A 185 -6.67 -2.27 -27.40
CA ARG A 185 -6.05 -1.64 -26.25
C ARG A 185 -7.12 -1.18 -25.24
N GLU A 186 -6.91 -1.44 -23.98
CA GLU A 186 -7.76 -0.99 -22.89
C GLU A 186 -6.93 -0.33 -21.79
N LEU A 187 -7.45 0.76 -21.21
CA LEU A 187 -6.94 1.33 -19.99
C LEU A 187 -7.72 0.74 -18.82
N LEU A 188 -7.03 0.06 -17.93
CA LEU A 188 -7.60 -0.55 -16.74
C LEU A 188 -7.22 0.25 -15.48
N ASN A 189 -8.14 0.29 -14.51
CA ASN A 189 -7.81 0.78 -13.18
C ASN A 189 -7.02 -0.26 -12.37
N ALA A 190 -6.61 0.12 -11.16
CA ALA A 190 -5.82 -0.75 -10.29
C ALA A 190 -6.53 -2.07 -9.92
N GLU A 191 -7.84 -2.14 -9.98
CA GLU A 191 -8.63 -3.36 -9.74
C GLU A 191 -8.86 -4.19 -11.02
N GLY A 192 -8.35 -3.74 -12.17
CA GLY A 192 -8.47 -4.43 -13.46
C GLY A 192 -9.80 -4.21 -14.17
N PHE A 193 -10.57 -3.16 -13.81
CA PHE A 193 -11.76 -2.75 -14.53
C PHE A 193 -11.43 -1.74 -15.62
N THR A 194 -12.03 -1.88 -16.78
CA THR A 194 -11.87 -0.95 -17.90
C THR A 194 -12.36 0.45 -17.51
N VAL A 195 -11.44 1.40 -17.51
CA VAL A 195 -11.72 2.82 -17.33
C VAL A 195 -12.05 3.44 -18.68
N PHE A 196 -11.35 2.99 -19.71
CA PHE A 196 -11.46 3.50 -21.05
C PHE A 196 -11.19 2.39 -22.07
N ASP A 197 -12.17 2.13 -22.93
CA ASP A 197 -12.05 1.25 -24.08
C ASP A 197 -11.82 2.13 -25.31
N ALA A 198 -10.59 2.22 -25.71
CA ALA A 198 -10.24 3.10 -26.80
C ALA A 198 -9.78 2.29 -28.00
N GLY A 199 -10.46 2.48 -29.09
CA GLY A 199 -9.84 2.27 -30.41
C GLY A 199 -8.71 3.28 -30.63
N THR A 200 -7.79 3.43 -29.64
CA THR A 200 -6.69 4.40 -29.65
C THR A 200 -5.35 3.71 -29.85
N GLN A 201 -4.38 4.41 -30.46
CA GLN A 201 -3.02 3.90 -30.62
C GLN A 201 -2.17 4.09 -29.36
N ALA A 202 -2.39 5.19 -28.64
CA ALA A 202 -1.67 5.50 -27.42
C ALA A 202 -2.51 6.36 -26.46
N ILE A 203 -2.23 6.24 -25.16
CA ILE A 203 -2.85 7.03 -24.10
C ILE A 203 -1.76 7.48 -23.13
N SER A 204 -1.85 8.75 -22.69
CA SER A 204 -1.10 9.26 -21.55
C SER A 204 -2.05 9.94 -20.58
N VAL A 205 -1.82 9.76 -19.27
CA VAL A 205 -2.71 10.23 -18.20
C VAL A 205 -2.03 11.37 -17.48
N SER A 206 -2.76 12.46 -17.18
CA SER A 206 -2.23 13.57 -16.38
C SER A 206 -1.80 13.13 -14.97
N GLU A 207 -0.88 13.89 -14.37
CA GLU A 207 -0.36 13.61 -13.02
C GLU A 207 -1.47 13.53 -11.96
N ASP A 208 -2.51 14.35 -12.11
CA ASP A 208 -3.68 14.38 -11.23
C ASP A 208 -4.80 13.39 -11.61
N GLY A 209 -4.64 12.64 -12.73
CA GLY A 209 -5.60 11.66 -13.22
C GLY A 209 -6.87 12.25 -13.83
N ASN A 210 -6.97 13.57 -14.03
CA ASN A 210 -8.20 14.25 -14.44
C ASN A 210 -8.30 14.50 -15.95
N SER A 211 -7.24 14.26 -16.70
CA SER A 211 -7.22 14.43 -18.15
C SER A 211 -6.34 13.39 -18.84
N TYR A 212 -6.60 13.19 -20.12
CA TYR A 212 -5.93 12.19 -20.94
C TYR A 212 -5.45 12.80 -22.26
N PHE A 213 -4.21 12.53 -22.66
CA PHE A 213 -3.81 12.62 -24.07
C PHE A 213 -4.17 11.31 -24.75
N ILE A 214 -4.94 11.40 -25.81
CA ILE A 214 -5.40 10.25 -26.58
C ILE A 214 -4.91 10.38 -28.01
N CYS A 215 -4.22 9.36 -28.52
CA CYS A 215 -3.83 9.22 -29.90
C CYS A 215 -4.84 8.36 -30.65
N ASP A 216 -5.53 8.90 -31.64
CA ASP A 216 -6.50 8.14 -32.44
C ASP A 216 -5.80 7.21 -33.47
N GLN A 217 -6.59 6.46 -34.25
CA GLN A 217 -6.10 5.52 -35.25
C GLN A 217 -5.39 6.21 -36.43
N GLU A 218 -5.59 7.50 -36.63
CA GLU A 218 -4.90 8.32 -37.59
C GLU A 218 -3.58 8.92 -37.09
N GLY A 219 -3.22 8.64 -35.83
CA GLY A 219 -2.02 9.18 -35.17
C GLY A 219 -2.18 10.62 -34.67
N LYS A 220 -3.42 11.09 -34.50
CA LYS A 220 -3.69 12.45 -34.03
C LYS A 220 -3.91 12.45 -32.52
N TRP A 221 -3.17 13.30 -31.83
CA TRP A 221 -3.27 13.48 -30.41
C TRP A 221 -4.29 14.55 -30.02
N THR A 222 -5.05 14.27 -28.98
CA THR A 222 -6.08 15.15 -28.44
C THR A 222 -6.01 15.11 -26.92
N LEU A 223 -6.11 16.27 -26.25
CA LEU A 223 -6.24 16.36 -24.81
C LEU A 223 -7.74 16.43 -24.45
N VAL A 224 -8.19 15.53 -23.60
CA VAL A 224 -9.58 15.44 -23.13
C VAL A 224 -9.63 15.41 -21.58
N ASP A 225 -10.77 15.81 -21.01
CA ASP A 225 -11.03 15.65 -19.57
C ASP A 225 -11.45 14.22 -19.21
N SER A 226 -11.66 13.95 -17.92
CA SER A 226 -12.10 12.63 -17.41
C SER A 226 -13.49 12.19 -17.90
N SER A 227 -14.26 13.09 -18.50
CA SER A 227 -15.55 12.83 -19.16
C SER A 227 -15.43 12.73 -20.68
N LEU A 228 -14.19 12.74 -21.20
CA LEU A 228 -13.83 12.68 -22.62
C LEU A 228 -14.26 13.94 -23.41
N ASN A 229 -14.51 15.05 -22.76
CA ASN A 229 -14.73 16.32 -23.44
C ASN A 229 -13.40 16.90 -23.93
N LEU A 230 -13.40 17.46 -25.14
CA LEU A 230 -12.22 18.08 -25.73
C LEU A 230 -11.74 19.28 -24.90
N ILE A 231 -10.48 19.24 -24.49
CA ILE A 231 -9.76 20.37 -23.87
C ILE A 231 -8.93 21.09 -24.94
N ALA A 232 -8.08 20.36 -25.65
CA ALA A 232 -7.19 20.91 -26.67
C ALA A 232 -6.88 19.91 -27.77
N ARG A 233 -6.57 20.45 -28.94
CA ARG A 233 -6.03 19.72 -30.11
C ARG A 233 -5.13 20.65 -30.91
N ASN A 234 -4.06 20.10 -31.47
CA ASN A 234 -3.20 20.82 -32.39
C ASN A 234 -3.12 20.06 -33.72
N ASP A 235 -3.85 20.52 -34.73
CA ASP A 235 -3.90 19.91 -36.05
C ASP A 235 -2.72 20.33 -36.95
N GLU A 236 -1.89 21.29 -36.52
CA GLU A 236 -0.74 21.78 -37.28
C GLU A 236 0.52 20.97 -36.99
N VAL A 237 0.55 20.20 -35.88
CA VAL A 237 1.70 19.44 -35.41
C VAL A 237 1.35 17.96 -35.32
N SER A 238 2.22 17.11 -35.87
CA SER A 238 2.13 15.66 -35.74
C SER A 238 3.05 15.22 -34.60
N PHE A 239 2.48 14.86 -33.46
CA PHE A 239 3.22 14.30 -32.34
C PHE A 239 3.39 12.79 -32.53
N GLU A 240 4.61 12.29 -32.32
CA GLU A 240 4.90 10.85 -32.32
C GLU A 240 4.55 10.21 -30.95
N ASP A 241 4.78 10.96 -29.88
CA ASP A 241 4.43 10.55 -28.51
C ASP A 241 4.18 11.79 -27.64
N ILE A 242 3.32 11.65 -26.66
CA ILE A 242 3.08 12.66 -25.61
C ILE A 242 3.10 11.98 -24.26
N GLY A 243 3.95 12.47 -23.36
CA GLY A 243 4.05 12.02 -21.99
C GLY A 243 2.91 12.55 -21.11
N ARG A 244 3.10 12.49 -19.80
CA ARG A 244 2.10 12.91 -18.81
C ARG A 244 2.02 14.43 -18.72
N LEU A 245 0.80 14.95 -18.64
CA LEU A 245 0.59 16.35 -18.29
C LEU A 245 0.82 16.55 -16.79
N GLY A 246 1.87 17.27 -16.43
CA GLY A 246 2.14 17.63 -15.04
C GLY A 246 1.09 18.60 -14.47
N THR A 247 0.96 18.69 -13.16
CA THR A 247 0.07 19.65 -12.48
C THR A 247 0.41 21.12 -12.77
N ASN A 248 1.58 21.37 -13.33
CA ASN A 248 2.02 22.68 -13.84
C ASN A 248 1.56 22.99 -15.28
N GLY A 249 0.78 22.10 -15.90
CA GLY A 249 0.23 22.26 -17.24
C GLY A 249 1.26 22.03 -18.37
N VAL A 250 2.35 21.30 -18.12
CA VAL A 250 3.39 21.00 -19.11
C VAL A 250 3.56 19.49 -19.26
N ALA A 251 3.69 19.02 -20.50
CA ALA A 251 3.96 17.62 -20.84
C ALA A 251 5.17 17.53 -21.78
N MET A 252 5.90 16.43 -21.72
CA MET A 252 6.90 16.07 -22.73
C MET A 252 6.18 15.64 -24.02
N ALA A 253 6.75 15.94 -25.17
CA ALA A 253 6.27 15.47 -26.45
C ALA A 253 7.44 15.15 -27.40
N VAL A 254 7.21 14.19 -28.31
CA VAL A 254 8.16 13.81 -29.36
C VAL A 254 7.64 14.28 -30.69
N LEU A 255 8.46 15.05 -31.42
CA LEU A 255 8.20 15.55 -32.74
C LEU A 255 9.42 15.31 -33.64
N ASN A 256 9.25 14.62 -34.76
CA ASN A 256 10.32 14.30 -35.72
C ASN A 256 11.55 13.65 -35.02
N GLY A 257 11.31 12.80 -34.03
CA GLY A 257 12.35 12.17 -33.23
C GLY A 257 13.02 13.08 -32.18
N GLU A 258 12.61 14.34 -32.07
CA GLU A 258 13.13 15.30 -31.10
C GLU A 258 12.20 15.49 -29.91
N LYS A 259 12.77 15.65 -28.71
CA LYS A 259 12.01 15.85 -27.48
C LYS A 259 11.81 17.33 -27.18
N HIS A 260 10.54 17.67 -26.91
CA HIS A 260 10.09 19.02 -26.60
C HIS A 260 9.20 19.01 -25.35
N TYR A 261 8.81 20.18 -24.89
CA TYR A 261 7.70 20.34 -23.97
C TYR A 261 6.54 21.06 -24.65
N ILE A 262 5.33 20.68 -24.30
CA ILE A 262 4.09 21.30 -24.74
C ILE A 262 3.30 21.77 -23.52
N ASN A 263 2.42 22.77 -23.74
CA ASN A 263 1.49 23.23 -22.70
C ASN A 263 0.10 22.58 -22.85
N GLU A 264 -0.84 22.93 -21.96
CA GLU A 264 -2.24 22.46 -21.97
C GLU A 264 -3.00 22.76 -23.28
N ARG A 265 -2.52 23.71 -24.09
CA ARG A 265 -3.08 24.02 -25.42
C ARG A 265 -2.39 23.23 -26.53
N MET A 266 -1.55 22.29 -26.16
CA MET A 266 -0.71 21.52 -27.09
C MET A 266 0.21 22.39 -27.96
N SER A 267 0.57 23.60 -27.48
CA SER A 267 1.56 24.46 -28.14
C SER A 267 2.95 24.03 -27.76
N VAL A 268 3.81 23.83 -28.76
CA VAL A 268 5.18 23.34 -28.62
C VAL A 268 6.11 24.45 -28.15
N ASN A 269 7.00 24.13 -27.21
CA ASN A 269 8.13 24.96 -26.82
C ASN A 269 9.26 24.79 -27.87
N ASP A 270 9.87 25.88 -28.28
CA ASP A 270 10.89 25.88 -29.36
C ASP A 270 12.21 25.18 -28.94
N ARG A 271 12.43 24.92 -27.65
CA ARG A 271 13.66 24.30 -27.19
C ARG A 271 13.62 22.80 -27.36
N VAL A 272 14.63 22.26 -28.01
CA VAL A 272 14.85 20.84 -28.25
C VAL A 272 15.77 20.28 -27.19
N TRP A 273 15.48 19.07 -26.71
CA TRP A 273 16.26 18.34 -25.72
C TRP A 273 16.82 17.04 -26.30
N GLU A 274 18.07 16.69 -25.93
CA GLU A 274 18.62 15.36 -26.27
C GLU A 274 17.82 14.26 -25.57
N ASP A 275 17.35 14.55 -24.35
CA ASP A 275 16.45 13.71 -23.57
C ASP A 275 15.74 14.56 -22.53
N CYS A 276 14.55 14.14 -22.11
CA CYS A 276 13.83 14.75 -20.99
C CYS A 276 12.76 13.79 -20.46
N CYS A 277 12.30 14.05 -19.25
CA CYS A 277 11.23 13.28 -18.62
C CYS A 277 10.00 14.15 -18.37
N ASP A 278 8.89 13.52 -17.97
CA ASP A 278 7.67 14.21 -17.60
C ASP A 278 7.86 15.03 -16.31
N PHE A 279 7.05 16.06 -16.17
CA PHE A 279 6.95 16.82 -14.92
C PHE A 279 6.21 16.05 -13.86
N SER A 280 6.77 16.03 -12.65
CA SER A 280 6.09 15.63 -11.43
C SER A 280 6.53 16.56 -10.30
N GLU A 281 5.61 16.88 -9.38
CA GLU A 281 5.85 17.83 -8.29
C GLU A 281 6.43 19.17 -8.79
N GLY A 282 6.10 19.55 -10.05
CA GLY A 282 6.55 20.78 -10.70
C GLY A 282 7.99 20.75 -11.24
N ILE A 283 8.66 19.60 -11.24
CA ILE A 283 10.06 19.44 -11.65
C ILE A 283 10.17 18.32 -12.70
N ALA A 284 11.06 18.52 -13.68
CA ALA A 284 11.46 17.51 -14.64
C ALA A 284 12.99 17.49 -14.79
N ALA A 285 13.51 16.45 -15.45
CA ALA A 285 14.89 16.37 -15.85
C ALA A 285 15.02 16.63 -17.36
N VAL A 286 16.04 17.39 -17.75
CA VAL A 286 16.37 17.68 -19.16
C VAL A 286 17.85 17.41 -19.43
N LYS A 287 18.16 16.89 -20.62
CA LYS A 287 19.53 16.54 -21.03
C LYS A 287 20.00 17.42 -22.18
N LYS A 288 21.22 17.91 -22.07
CA LYS A 288 21.91 18.64 -23.11
C LYS A 288 23.43 18.41 -23.03
N ASN A 289 24.08 18.21 -24.18
CA ASN A 289 25.52 17.91 -24.28
C ASN A 289 25.95 16.73 -23.38
N GLY A 290 25.10 15.70 -23.30
CA GLY A 290 25.34 14.48 -22.51
C GLY A 290 25.12 14.63 -20.99
N HIS A 291 24.76 15.80 -20.48
CA HIS A 291 24.57 16.08 -19.06
C HIS A 291 23.11 16.48 -18.77
N TRP A 292 22.71 16.27 -17.52
CA TRP A 292 21.35 16.50 -17.06
C TRP A 292 21.23 17.69 -16.10
N ALA A 293 20.07 18.34 -16.15
CA ALA A 293 19.65 19.34 -15.17
C ALA A 293 18.23 19.03 -14.68
N LEU A 294 17.91 19.40 -13.45
CA LEU A 294 16.54 19.45 -12.94
C LEU A 294 15.98 20.84 -13.17
N VAL A 295 14.80 20.95 -13.72
CA VAL A 295 14.17 22.22 -14.12
C VAL A 295 12.73 22.33 -13.64
N ARG A 296 12.32 23.56 -13.31
CA ARG A 296 10.91 23.90 -13.16
C ARG A 296 10.33 24.36 -14.49
N ALA A 297 8.99 24.30 -14.63
CA ALA A 297 8.33 24.66 -15.91
C ALA A 297 8.72 26.03 -16.45
N GLY A 298 8.87 27.04 -15.58
CA GLY A 298 9.30 28.37 -15.98
C GLY A 298 10.79 28.50 -16.37
N GLU A 299 11.58 27.50 -16.06
CA GLU A 299 13.05 27.48 -16.30
C GLU A 299 13.43 26.68 -17.55
N VAL A 300 12.48 25.96 -18.16
CA VAL A 300 12.71 25.07 -19.31
C VAL A 300 13.42 25.78 -20.47
N THR A 301 13.12 27.06 -20.70
CA THR A 301 13.76 27.83 -21.79
C THR A 301 15.09 28.50 -21.39
N SER A 302 15.36 28.64 -20.09
CA SER A 302 16.46 29.46 -19.56
C SER A 302 17.59 28.67 -18.87
N VAL A 303 17.41 27.34 -18.63
CA VAL A 303 18.46 26.54 -17.99
C VAL A 303 19.72 26.45 -18.85
N GLU A 304 20.87 26.72 -18.24
CA GLU A 304 22.19 26.68 -18.89
C GLU A 304 23.18 25.77 -18.18
N GLU A 305 22.94 25.42 -16.90
CA GLU A 305 23.81 24.56 -16.11
C GLU A 305 23.24 23.14 -16.03
N PHE A 306 24.08 22.15 -16.35
CA PHE A 306 23.74 20.73 -16.41
C PHE A 306 24.71 19.95 -15.51
N PRO A 307 24.50 19.95 -14.17
CA PRO A 307 25.49 19.46 -13.22
C PRO A 307 25.54 17.94 -13.08
N TYR A 308 24.56 17.20 -13.62
CA TYR A 308 24.46 15.77 -13.39
C TYR A 308 24.89 14.96 -14.62
N LEU A 309 25.62 13.86 -14.38
CA LEU A 309 26.00 12.89 -15.40
C LEU A 309 24.81 12.00 -15.78
N ASP A 310 23.90 11.77 -14.81
CA ASP A 310 22.70 10.99 -15.04
C ASP A 310 21.61 11.38 -14.02
N VAL A 311 20.34 11.07 -14.38
CA VAL A 311 19.16 11.23 -13.53
C VAL A 311 18.30 9.98 -13.74
N ALA A 312 17.99 9.29 -12.64
CA ALA A 312 17.12 8.13 -12.72
C ALA A 312 15.66 8.54 -12.92
N ILE A 313 15.04 7.97 -13.94
CA ILE A 313 13.62 8.18 -14.30
C ILE A 313 12.88 6.87 -14.00
N ASN A 314 11.73 6.95 -13.35
CA ASN A 314 10.92 5.78 -13.02
C ASN A 314 10.02 5.34 -14.19
N ASP A 315 9.32 4.21 -14.01
CA ASP A 315 8.45 3.64 -15.04
C ASP A 315 7.22 4.52 -15.33
N GLU A 316 6.87 5.46 -14.45
CA GLU A 316 5.84 6.46 -14.71
C GLU A 316 6.32 7.65 -15.56
N GLY A 317 7.63 7.71 -15.89
CA GLY A 317 8.20 8.73 -16.75
C GLY A 317 8.69 9.99 -16.04
N TYR A 318 8.86 10.00 -14.71
CA TYR A 318 9.36 11.15 -13.98
C TYR A 318 10.55 10.84 -13.06
N CYS A 319 11.29 11.88 -12.66
CA CYS A 319 12.56 11.78 -11.93
C CYS A 319 12.46 12.16 -10.44
N ILE A 320 11.31 12.66 -9.97
CA ILE A 320 11.15 13.17 -8.61
C ILE A 320 10.01 12.47 -7.88
N LYS A 321 10.21 12.22 -6.58
CA LYS A 321 9.16 11.73 -5.67
C LYS A 321 9.42 12.25 -4.26
N ASN A 322 8.37 12.85 -3.65
CA ASN A 322 8.44 13.42 -2.30
C ASN A 322 9.61 14.43 -2.13
N GLY A 323 9.85 15.29 -3.12
CA GLY A 323 10.93 16.27 -3.13
C GLY A 323 12.34 15.68 -3.27
N LEU A 324 12.45 14.39 -3.59
CA LEU A 324 13.72 13.68 -3.75
C LEU A 324 13.91 13.24 -5.21
N ALA A 325 15.13 13.31 -5.71
CA ALA A 325 15.54 12.80 -7.01
C ALA A 325 16.79 11.92 -6.85
N VAL A 326 16.95 10.92 -7.71
CA VAL A 326 18.18 10.13 -7.81
C VAL A 326 19.01 10.71 -8.95
N VAL A 327 20.18 11.21 -8.63
CA VAL A 327 21.10 11.84 -9.59
C VAL A 327 22.49 11.25 -9.46
N LYS A 328 23.31 11.45 -10.51
CA LYS A 328 24.71 10.99 -10.56
C LYS A 328 25.67 12.17 -10.73
N ASP A 329 26.70 12.21 -9.91
CA ASP A 329 27.91 13.03 -10.10
C ASP A 329 29.12 12.15 -10.48
N GLU A 330 30.31 12.72 -10.56
CA GLU A 330 31.55 11.98 -10.86
C GLU A 330 31.88 10.88 -9.84
N SER A 331 31.35 10.98 -8.62
CA SER A 331 31.59 10.03 -7.52
C SER A 331 30.58 8.88 -7.49
N GLY A 332 29.43 8.99 -8.18
CA GLY A 332 28.38 7.97 -8.25
C GLY A 332 26.97 8.50 -8.05
N TYR A 333 26.02 7.59 -7.89
CA TYR A 333 24.61 7.93 -7.66
C TYR A 333 24.31 8.27 -6.20
N TYR A 334 23.40 9.20 -6.00
CA TYR A 334 22.92 9.59 -4.68
C TYR A 334 21.50 10.16 -4.74
N VAL A 335 20.85 10.23 -3.57
CA VAL A 335 19.55 10.88 -3.43
C VAL A 335 19.75 12.35 -3.13
N LEU A 336 19.22 13.21 -3.99
CA LEU A 336 19.23 14.66 -3.87
C LEU A 336 17.90 15.12 -3.23
N ASN A 337 17.97 15.93 -2.20
CA ASN A 337 16.82 16.72 -1.77
C ASN A 337 16.76 17.98 -2.65
N VAL A 338 15.73 18.08 -3.50
CA VAL A 338 15.66 19.10 -4.56
C VAL A 338 15.43 20.50 -4.00
N GLU A 339 14.70 20.62 -2.88
CA GLU A 339 14.43 21.91 -2.24
C GLU A 339 15.72 22.53 -1.67
N SER A 340 16.51 21.74 -0.95
CA SER A 340 17.76 22.21 -0.33
C SER A 340 18.95 22.22 -1.30
N GLY A 341 18.86 21.52 -2.42
CA GLY A 341 19.96 21.29 -3.36
C GLY A 341 21.10 20.44 -2.78
N LYS A 342 20.85 19.67 -1.71
CA LYS A 342 21.88 18.90 -0.99
C LYS A 342 21.61 17.40 -1.09
N PRO A 343 22.67 16.57 -1.09
CA PRO A 343 22.52 15.14 -0.91
C PRO A 343 21.82 14.80 0.40
N SER A 344 20.96 13.80 0.40
CA SER A 344 20.30 13.27 1.60
C SER A 344 21.28 12.51 2.52
N PHE A 345 22.40 12.04 1.95
CA PHE A 345 23.49 11.35 2.65
C PHE A 345 24.81 11.53 1.89
N GLU A 346 25.96 11.26 2.53
CA GLU A 346 27.27 11.48 1.92
C GLU A 346 27.74 10.35 0.99
N ASN A 347 27.28 9.11 1.25
CA ASN A 347 27.69 7.94 0.47
C ASN A 347 27.26 8.04 -1.00
N ARG A 348 28.03 7.38 -1.89
CA ARG A 348 27.72 7.22 -3.30
C ARG A 348 27.55 5.75 -3.63
N PHE A 349 26.61 5.45 -4.51
CA PHE A 349 26.34 4.10 -5.01
C PHE A 349 26.83 3.97 -6.46
N GLU A 350 27.17 2.75 -6.87
CA GLU A 350 27.51 2.48 -8.26
C GLU A 350 26.31 2.74 -9.18
N GLU A 351 25.12 2.40 -8.72
CA GLU A 351 23.85 2.69 -9.37
C GLU A 351 22.72 2.70 -8.33
N LEU A 352 21.72 3.54 -8.55
CA LEU A 352 20.45 3.59 -7.83
C LEU A 352 19.32 3.63 -8.85
N LYS A 353 18.28 2.85 -8.64
CA LYS A 353 17.01 2.99 -9.38
C LYS A 353 16.30 4.27 -8.95
N ALA A 354 15.35 4.72 -9.77
CA ALA A 354 14.50 5.84 -9.43
C ALA A 354 13.61 5.54 -8.20
N LEU A 355 13.14 6.61 -7.59
CA LEU A 355 12.14 6.57 -6.52
C LEU A 355 10.75 6.34 -7.11
N ASN A 356 10.02 5.34 -6.62
CA ASN A 356 8.63 5.10 -7.02
C ASN A 356 7.64 5.63 -5.97
N SER A 357 7.66 5.07 -4.76
CA SER A 357 6.77 5.51 -3.67
C SER A 357 7.52 6.02 -2.42
N GLY A 358 8.79 6.27 -2.58
CA GLY A 358 9.63 6.83 -1.53
C GLY A 358 10.66 5.91 -0.94
N GLN A 359 10.39 4.65 -0.54
CA GLN A 359 11.40 3.85 0.19
C GLN A 359 11.03 2.38 0.30
N PRO A 360 12.04 1.48 0.39
CA PRO A 360 13.46 1.62 0.03
C PRO A 360 13.69 1.66 -1.49
N ILE A 361 14.88 2.09 -1.90
CA ILE A 361 15.33 2.12 -3.30
C ILE A 361 16.29 0.97 -3.60
N ALA A 362 16.22 0.45 -4.82
CA ALA A 362 17.16 -0.56 -5.27
C ALA A 362 18.52 0.08 -5.60
N TYR A 363 19.62 -0.49 -5.06
CA TYR A 363 20.98 -0.08 -5.36
C TYR A 363 21.80 -1.24 -5.90
N ARG A 364 22.81 -0.92 -6.73
CA ARG A 364 23.73 -1.91 -7.28
C ARG A 364 25.09 -1.83 -6.61
N LYS A 365 25.67 -3.01 -6.35
CA LYS A 365 27.05 -3.22 -5.92
C LYS A 365 27.64 -4.39 -6.72
N GLY A 366 28.60 -4.08 -7.59
CA GLY A 366 29.10 -5.05 -8.56
C GLY A 366 28.01 -5.47 -9.55
N GLN A 367 27.71 -6.76 -9.60
CA GLN A 367 26.67 -7.32 -10.48
C GLN A 367 25.37 -7.67 -9.76
N LYS A 368 25.22 -7.23 -8.52
CA LYS A 368 24.08 -7.58 -7.68
C LYS A 368 23.37 -6.34 -7.18
N TRP A 369 22.05 -6.49 -6.96
CA TRP A 369 21.16 -5.47 -6.44
C TRP A 369 20.76 -5.79 -5.00
N GLY A 370 20.59 -4.77 -4.21
CA GLY A 370 20.07 -4.79 -2.85
C GLY A 370 19.17 -3.57 -2.62
N PHE A 371 18.83 -3.30 -1.37
CA PHE A 371 17.94 -2.20 -1.03
C PHE A 371 18.55 -1.28 0.02
N ALA A 372 18.37 0.02 -0.15
CA ALA A 372 18.81 1.06 0.76
C ALA A 372 17.66 2.06 1.02
N TYR A 373 17.65 2.64 2.21
CA TYR A 373 16.77 3.77 2.52
C TYR A 373 17.31 5.07 1.91
N THR A 374 16.43 6.07 1.76
CA THR A 374 16.78 7.40 1.21
C THR A 374 17.75 8.20 2.10
N ASN A 375 18.05 7.74 3.31
CA ASN A 375 19.11 8.25 4.20
C ASN A 375 20.46 7.55 3.98
N GLY A 376 20.54 6.60 3.03
CA GLY A 376 21.77 5.84 2.71
C GLY A 376 22.04 4.62 3.57
N GLU A 377 21.14 4.29 4.51
CA GLU A 377 21.24 3.07 5.33
C GLU A 377 20.87 1.83 4.48
N ILE A 378 21.70 0.78 4.56
CA ILE A 378 21.46 -0.46 3.84
C ILE A 378 20.37 -1.27 4.57
N MET A 379 19.28 -1.56 3.87
CA MET A 379 18.23 -2.45 4.33
C MET A 379 18.57 -3.91 4.02
N THR A 380 19.00 -4.18 2.77
CA THR A 380 19.33 -5.52 2.29
C THR A 380 20.60 -5.45 1.46
N GLU A 381 21.59 -6.26 1.82
CA GLU A 381 22.84 -6.38 1.04
C GLU A 381 22.56 -6.82 -0.39
N ALA A 382 23.42 -6.43 -1.33
CA ALA A 382 23.29 -6.74 -2.74
C ALA A 382 23.39 -8.25 -3.00
N MET A 383 22.27 -8.90 -3.32
CA MET A 383 22.15 -10.34 -3.51
C MET A 383 21.34 -10.74 -4.75
N TYR A 384 20.47 -9.88 -5.26
CA TYR A 384 19.59 -10.15 -6.40
C TYR A 384 20.31 -9.91 -7.74
N GLU A 385 19.87 -10.56 -8.81
CA GLU A 385 20.38 -10.32 -10.17
C GLU A 385 19.88 -9.00 -10.73
N ASP A 386 18.66 -8.62 -10.41
CA ASP A 386 18.05 -7.32 -10.65
C ASP A 386 16.99 -7.06 -9.57
N ALA A 387 16.62 -5.80 -9.38
CA ALA A 387 15.59 -5.40 -8.43
C ALA A 387 14.92 -4.10 -8.88
N ARG A 388 13.63 -3.93 -8.55
CA ARG A 388 12.90 -2.67 -8.65
C ARG A 388 12.80 -2.03 -7.28
N SER A 389 12.75 -0.70 -7.20
CA SER A 389 12.52 -0.01 -5.93
C SER A 389 11.18 -0.39 -5.32
N TYR A 390 11.06 -0.30 -4.00
CA TYR A 390 9.82 -0.66 -3.30
C TYR A 390 8.65 0.23 -3.70
N VAL A 391 7.49 -0.41 -3.90
CA VAL A 391 6.18 0.22 -4.11
C VAL A 391 5.19 -0.49 -3.20
N ASN A 392 4.39 0.27 -2.44
CA ASN A 392 3.38 -0.28 -1.53
C ASN A 392 3.90 -1.34 -0.53
N GLY A 393 5.20 -1.25 -0.16
CA GLY A 393 5.85 -2.18 0.76
C GLY A 393 6.30 -3.50 0.15
N TYR A 394 6.36 -3.59 -1.18
CA TYR A 394 6.83 -4.74 -1.95
C TYR A 394 7.83 -4.31 -3.01
N ALA A 395 8.73 -5.21 -3.37
CA ALA A 395 9.68 -5.01 -4.45
C ALA A 395 9.77 -6.24 -5.34
N ALA A 396 9.85 -6.03 -6.66
CA ALA A 396 10.18 -7.08 -7.60
C ALA A 396 11.69 -7.35 -7.55
N VAL A 397 12.06 -8.65 -7.48
CA VAL A 397 13.45 -9.10 -7.42
C VAL A 397 13.69 -10.23 -8.40
N LYS A 398 14.88 -10.27 -9.01
CA LYS A 398 15.27 -11.28 -9.97
C LYS A 398 16.27 -12.25 -9.38
N GLN A 399 15.98 -13.55 -9.47
CA GLN A 399 16.87 -14.63 -9.09
C GLN A 399 16.76 -15.76 -10.12
N ASN A 400 17.90 -16.37 -10.49
CA ASN A 400 17.97 -17.42 -11.49
C ASN A 400 17.30 -17.07 -12.82
N GLY A 401 17.40 -15.79 -13.22
CA GLY A 401 16.82 -15.28 -14.47
C GLY A 401 15.31 -14.97 -14.40
N LEU A 402 14.63 -15.25 -13.29
CA LEU A 402 13.18 -15.10 -13.13
C LEU A 402 12.85 -14.07 -12.02
N TRP A 403 11.70 -13.41 -12.18
CA TRP A 403 11.21 -12.43 -11.26
C TRP A 403 10.26 -13.03 -10.22
N GLY A 404 10.36 -12.54 -8.99
CA GLY A 404 9.49 -12.79 -7.85
C GLY A 404 9.26 -11.51 -7.06
N ILE A 405 8.59 -11.60 -5.92
CA ILE A 405 8.25 -10.44 -5.07
C ILE A 405 8.73 -10.69 -3.64
N VAL A 406 9.34 -9.66 -3.04
CA VAL A 406 9.65 -9.59 -1.61
C VAL A 406 8.82 -8.52 -0.92
N ASP A 407 8.53 -8.73 0.37
CA ASP A 407 7.86 -7.76 1.23
C ASP A 407 8.85 -6.75 1.86
N LYS A 408 8.33 -5.83 2.67
CA LYS A 408 9.12 -4.79 3.38
C LYS A 408 10.18 -5.35 4.36
N ASN A 409 10.11 -6.63 4.70
CA ASN A 409 11.10 -7.32 5.54
C ASN A 409 12.08 -8.15 4.69
N ASN A 410 12.06 -7.98 3.37
CA ASN A 410 12.81 -8.78 2.41
C ASN A 410 12.50 -10.29 2.48
N LEU A 411 11.26 -10.64 2.89
CA LEU A 411 10.77 -12.01 2.84
C LEU A 411 10.14 -12.29 1.47
N MET A 412 10.47 -13.45 0.89
CA MET A 412 9.90 -13.86 -0.40
C MET A 412 8.41 -14.17 -0.24
N VAL A 413 7.59 -13.38 -0.92
CA VAL A 413 6.12 -13.50 -0.98
C VAL A 413 5.69 -14.29 -2.20
N VAL A 414 6.29 -14.00 -3.34
CA VAL A 414 6.09 -14.74 -4.59
C VAL A 414 7.45 -15.23 -5.06
N GLU A 415 7.61 -16.57 -5.11
CA GLU A 415 8.85 -17.18 -5.56
C GLU A 415 9.19 -16.77 -7.01
N PRO A 416 10.50 -16.63 -7.36
CA PRO A 416 10.92 -16.26 -8.70
C PRO A 416 10.49 -17.30 -9.75
N GLN A 417 9.54 -16.92 -10.62
CA GLN A 417 8.94 -17.82 -11.61
C GLN A 417 8.49 -17.11 -12.89
N PHE A 418 8.50 -15.79 -12.95
CA PHE A 418 8.01 -15.01 -14.08
C PHE A 418 9.15 -14.47 -14.94
N GLN A 419 8.91 -14.35 -16.26
CA GLN A 419 9.88 -13.78 -17.20
C GLN A 419 10.08 -12.28 -17.00
N ASP A 420 8.98 -11.58 -16.65
CA ASP A 420 8.96 -10.15 -16.38
C ASP A 420 7.79 -9.81 -15.44
N MET A 421 7.80 -8.61 -14.85
CA MET A 421 6.70 -8.09 -14.04
C MET A 421 6.77 -6.58 -13.92
N ILE A 422 5.60 -5.96 -13.72
CA ILE A 422 5.52 -4.54 -13.36
C ILE A 422 5.53 -4.35 -11.85
N ASP A 423 5.57 -3.09 -11.42
CA ASP A 423 5.45 -2.74 -10.00
C ASP A 423 4.06 -3.05 -9.44
N VAL A 424 3.99 -3.24 -8.12
CA VAL A 424 2.74 -3.57 -7.41
C VAL A 424 1.82 -2.36 -7.39
N LEU A 425 0.59 -2.52 -7.91
CA LEU A 425 -0.43 -1.47 -7.91
C LEU A 425 -0.99 -1.22 -6.50
N ASP A 426 -1.64 -0.08 -6.30
CA ASP A 426 -2.24 0.32 -5.02
C ASP A 426 -3.30 -0.67 -4.50
N SER A 427 -3.93 -1.40 -5.41
CA SER A 427 -4.91 -2.44 -5.11
C SER A 427 -4.31 -3.81 -4.75
N GLY A 428 -2.99 -3.95 -4.85
CA GLY A 428 -2.29 -5.22 -4.67
C GLY A 428 -2.25 -6.11 -5.92
N TYR A 429 -2.68 -5.59 -7.06
CA TYR A 429 -2.54 -6.27 -8.35
C TYR A 429 -1.15 -6.08 -8.90
N VAL A 430 -0.61 -7.12 -9.55
CA VAL A 430 0.67 -7.11 -10.26
C VAL A 430 0.49 -7.84 -11.56
N TYR A 431 0.93 -7.25 -12.66
CA TYR A 431 0.97 -7.94 -13.94
C TYR A 431 2.33 -8.60 -14.12
N VAL A 432 2.30 -9.86 -14.50
CA VAL A 432 3.47 -10.74 -14.58
C VAL A 432 3.51 -11.43 -15.94
N ARG A 433 4.68 -11.52 -16.55
CA ARG A 433 4.85 -12.20 -17.83
C ARG A 433 5.15 -13.68 -17.58
N ASN A 434 4.26 -14.56 -18.05
CA ASN A 434 4.38 -15.99 -17.90
C ASN A 434 5.44 -16.62 -18.82
N GLN A 435 5.65 -17.92 -18.72
CA GLN A 435 6.65 -18.66 -19.53
C GLN A 435 6.31 -18.73 -21.02
N GLU A 436 5.04 -18.52 -21.40
CA GLU A 436 4.58 -18.48 -22.79
C GLU A 436 4.73 -17.09 -23.42
N GLY A 437 5.09 -16.09 -22.61
CA GLY A 437 5.32 -14.71 -23.04
C GLY A 437 4.09 -13.81 -22.95
N TYR A 438 2.99 -14.29 -22.44
CA TYR A 438 1.78 -13.50 -22.16
C TYR A 438 1.81 -12.91 -20.77
N TRP A 439 1.11 -11.81 -20.62
CA TRP A 439 0.94 -11.15 -19.31
C TRP A 439 -0.31 -11.67 -18.62
N ASP A 440 -0.13 -12.07 -17.39
CA ASP A 440 -1.17 -12.51 -16.48
C ASP A 440 -1.19 -11.62 -15.23
N GLN A 441 -2.10 -11.88 -14.32
CA GLN A 441 -2.31 -11.08 -13.15
C GLN A 441 -2.14 -11.91 -11.87
N ILE A 442 -1.42 -11.39 -10.90
CA ILE A 442 -1.44 -11.87 -9.52
C ILE A 442 -2.06 -10.79 -8.62
N ILE A 443 -2.68 -11.23 -7.54
CA ILE A 443 -3.37 -10.35 -6.59
C ILE A 443 -2.86 -10.69 -5.20
N LEU A 444 -2.11 -9.78 -4.60
CA LEU A 444 -1.59 -9.93 -3.25
C LEU A 444 -2.72 -9.70 -2.23
N GLU A 445 -3.16 -10.76 -1.55
CA GLU A 445 -4.33 -10.72 -0.65
C GLU A 445 -4.17 -9.70 0.48
N ARG A 446 -2.96 -9.53 0.99
CA ARG A 446 -2.68 -8.57 2.06
C ARG A 446 -2.95 -7.12 1.65
N LEU A 447 -2.65 -6.72 0.41
CA LEU A 447 -2.94 -5.36 -0.10
C LEU A 447 -4.39 -5.22 -0.54
N LYS A 448 -4.94 -6.22 -1.23
CA LYS A 448 -6.34 -6.24 -1.67
C LYS A 448 -7.32 -5.97 -0.53
N ASN A 449 -7.04 -6.47 0.66
CA ASN A 449 -7.93 -6.40 1.81
C ASN A 449 -7.65 -5.19 2.75
N ARG A 450 -6.71 -4.32 2.40
CA ARG A 450 -6.38 -3.10 3.18
C ARG A 450 -7.45 -1.99 3.11
N LYS A 451 -8.41 -2.06 2.18
CA LYS A 451 -9.46 -1.03 1.96
C LYS A 451 -10.75 -1.33 2.70
#